data_fb33acabf45a3461dd29bcce8d28cd93
#
_entry.id   fb33acabf45a3461dd29bcce8d28cd93
#
_cell.length_a   1.000
_cell.length_b   1.000
_cell.length_c   1.000
_cell.angle_alpha   90.00
_cell.angle_beta   90.00
_cell.angle_gamma   90.00
#
_symmetry.space_group_name_H-M   'P 1'
#
loop_
_entity.id
_entity.type
_entity.pdbx_description
1 polymer ?
#
loop_
_entity_poly.entity_id
_entity_poly.type
_entity_poly.pdbx_seq_one_letter_code
_entity_poly.pdbx_strand_id
1 'polypeptide(L)'
;FRTMGKLTYDEEAKHSSADDCWIILYGKVYDLTEFIPEHPGGPQIIVKNAGRDATKLFDTVHPKGTIEKYLSADKFKGEFDESTLPGEYKEQQKKEEAEEKERRANLPPMSSCLNLHDLELVASKVLSPEAWAYYSSAADDLETYHENKTVFRRIWFRPRILRNVRVVDPSTSILGIPSKLPIYITATALGRLGHPDGELNLTRAAAKTGLIQMVPTLSSCSFEDIVNARTEDGAPTVSYTH
;
A
#
# COMPACT_ATOMS: atom_id res chain seq x y z
N PHE A 1 33.49 -17.06 -15.03
CA PHE A 1 32.12 -16.50 -15.07
C PHE A 1 31.42 -17.14 -16.27
N ARG A 2 30.51 -18.09 -16.05
CA ARG A 2 29.58 -18.56 -17.07
C ARG A 2 28.60 -17.41 -17.31
N THR A 3 28.57 -16.84 -18.49
CA THR A 3 27.47 -16.01 -18.96
C THR A 3 26.22 -16.90 -18.91
N MET A 4 25.40 -16.74 -17.89
CA MET A 4 24.06 -17.33 -17.88
C MET A 4 23.31 -16.66 -19.02
N GLY A 5 22.82 -17.47 -19.99
CA GLY A 5 21.96 -16.97 -21.06
C GLY A 5 20.71 -16.33 -20.48
N LYS A 6 20.07 -15.44 -21.22
CA LYS A 6 18.79 -14.89 -20.82
C LYS A 6 17.74 -16.00 -20.81
N LEU A 7 16.92 -16.02 -19.76
CA LEU A 7 15.81 -16.96 -19.60
C LEU A 7 14.61 -16.49 -20.42
N THR A 8 13.99 -17.43 -21.14
CA THR A 8 12.81 -17.15 -21.98
C THR A 8 11.52 -17.31 -21.15
N TYR A 9 10.43 -16.71 -21.64
CA TYR A 9 9.11 -16.86 -21.03
C TYR A 9 8.66 -18.34 -20.93
N ASP A 10 8.90 -19.14 -21.97
CA ASP A 10 8.54 -20.55 -21.98
C ASP A 10 9.33 -21.40 -20.95
N GLU A 11 10.52 -20.96 -20.60
CA GLU A 11 11.34 -21.62 -19.59
C GLU A 11 10.86 -21.25 -18.19
N GLU A 12 10.60 -19.99 -17.95
CA GLU A 12 10.11 -19.47 -16.67
C GLU A 12 8.70 -19.98 -16.36
N ALA A 13 7.80 -20.06 -17.35
CA ALA A 13 6.45 -20.57 -17.20
C ALA A 13 6.37 -22.05 -16.72
N LYS A 14 7.45 -22.83 -16.82
CA LYS A 14 7.52 -24.20 -16.29
C LYS A 14 7.59 -24.20 -14.75
N HIS A 15 8.11 -23.12 -14.15
CA HIS A 15 8.32 -22.97 -12.71
C HIS A 15 7.16 -22.20 -12.05
N SER A 16 5.92 -22.66 -12.28
CA SER A 16 4.68 -21.97 -11.90
C SER A 16 3.87 -22.69 -10.81
N SER A 17 4.51 -23.55 -10.01
CA SER A 17 3.86 -24.30 -8.92
C SER A 17 4.41 -23.87 -7.56
N ALA A 18 3.71 -24.28 -6.48
CA ALA A 18 4.19 -24.03 -5.12
C ALA A 18 5.51 -24.72 -4.78
N ASP A 19 5.76 -25.88 -5.40
CA ASP A 19 6.98 -26.68 -5.18
C ASP A 19 8.13 -26.29 -6.11
N ASP A 20 7.85 -25.45 -7.10
CA ASP A 20 8.83 -24.95 -8.07
C ASP A 20 8.32 -23.59 -8.61
N CYS A 21 8.72 -22.52 -7.93
CA CYS A 21 8.15 -21.19 -8.09
C CYS A 21 9.20 -20.15 -8.44
N TRP A 22 9.19 -19.72 -9.69
CA TRP A 22 10.03 -18.62 -10.14
C TRP A 22 9.16 -17.41 -10.45
N ILE A 23 9.71 -16.22 -10.23
CA ILE A 23 9.03 -14.95 -10.49
C ILE A 23 10.00 -13.98 -11.17
N ILE A 24 9.49 -13.22 -12.13
CA ILE A 24 10.23 -12.13 -12.76
C ILE A 24 10.02 -10.85 -11.95
N LEU A 25 11.12 -10.21 -11.53
CA LEU A 25 11.14 -8.89 -10.92
C LEU A 25 12.23 -8.03 -11.57
N TYR A 26 11.86 -6.90 -12.14
CA TYR A 26 12.77 -5.95 -12.81
C TYR A 26 13.63 -6.59 -13.90
N GLY A 27 13.04 -7.46 -14.72
CA GLY A 27 13.75 -8.18 -15.78
C GLY A 27 14.74 -9.24 -15.30
N LYS A 28 14.63 -9.66 -14.04
CA LYS A 28 15.46 -10.70 -13.40
C LYS A 28 14.55 -11.80 -12.87
N VAL A 29 15.01 -13.04 -13.00
CA VAL A 29 14.28 -14.22 -12.53
C VAL A 29 14.80 -14.66 -11.16
N TYR A 30 13.90 -14.85 -10.21
CA TYR A 30 14.19 -15.29 -8.86
C TYR A 30 13.40 -16.54 -8.50
N ASP A 31 14.08 -17.50 -7.90
CA ASP A 31 13.49 -18.70 -7.32
C ASP A 31 13.01 -18.41 -5.90
N LEU A 32 11.71 -18.42 -5.71
CA LEU A 32 11.07 -18.14 -4.43
C LEU A 32 10.49 -19.38 -3.74
N THR A 33 10.76 -20.59 -4.26
CA THR A 33 10.18 -21.84 -3.77
C THR A 33 10.30 -21.99 -2.26
N GLU A 34 11.50 -21.80 -1.72
CA GLU A 34 11.75 -21.92 -0.28
C GLU A 34 11.22 -20.74 0.53
N PHE A 35 11.03 -19.58 -0.11
CA PHE A 35 10.56 -18.37 0.54
C PHE A 35 9.03 -18.31 0.69
N ILE A 36 8.28 -19.07 -0.10
CA ILE A 36 6.80 -19.07 -0.08
C ILE A 36 6.21 -19.18 1.34
N PRO A 37 6.64 -20.15 2.20
CA PRO A 37 6.06 -20.29 3.54
C PRO A 37 6.38 -19.14 4.50
N GLU A 38 7.48 -18.44 4.26
CA GLU A 38 7.99 -17.36 5.12
C GLU A 38 7.45 -15.97 4.72
N HIS A 39 6.75 -15.88 3.58
CA HIS A 39 6.28 -14.60 3.06
C HIS A 39 5.20 -13.98 3.96
N PRO A 40 5.40 -12.76 4.51
CA PRO A 40 4.43 -12.12 5.43
C PRO A 40 3.07 -11.86 4.81
N GLY A 41 2.99 -11.67 3.47
CA GLY A 41 1.74 -11.52 2.71
C GLY A 41 1.00 -12.83 2.45
N GLY A 42 1.51 -13.96 2.98
CA GLY A 42 0.99 -15.29 2.76
C GLY A 42 1.48 -15.94 1.45
N PRO A 43 1.41 -17.28 1.37
CA PRO A 43 1.95 -18.05 0.24
C PRO A 43 1.18 -17.83 -1.08
N GLN A 44 -0.12 -17.60 -0.99
CA GLN A 44 -1.02 -17.58 -2.16
C GLN A 44 -0.67 -16.49 -3.17
N ILE A 45 -0.20 -15.32 -2.70
CA ILE A 45 0.12 -14.21 -3.59
C ILE A 45 1.35 -14.51 -4.44
N ILE A 46 2.35 -15.21 -3.89
CA ILE A 46 3.53 -15.64 -4.63
C ILE A 46 3.14 -16.70 -5.67
N VAL A 47 2.44 -17.75 -5.24
CA VAL A 47 2.03 -18.86 -6.12
C VAL A 47 1.15 -18.37 -7.28
N LYS A 48 0.23 -17.43 -7.02
CA LYS A 48 -0.63 -16.84 -8.06
C LYS A 48 0.16 -16.10 -9.16
N ASN A 49 1.33 -15.58 -8.80
CA ASN A 49 2.19 -14.82 -9.71
C ASN A 49 3.41 -15.63 -10.20
N ALA A 50 3.49 -16.92 -9.85
CA ALA A 50 4.54 -17.81 -10.32
C ALA A 50 4.53 -17.92 -11.86
N GLY A 51 5.71 -17.95 -12.48
CA GLY A 51 5.83 -17.98 -13.92
C GLY A 51 5.48 -16.67 -14.62
N ARG A 52 5.49 -15.52 -13.91
CA ARG A 52 5.05 -14.22 -14.47
C ARG A 52 5.91 -13.06 -13.99
N ASP A 53 5.83 -11.96 -14.75
CA ASP A 53 6.36 -10.67 -14.30
C ASP A 53 5.44 -10.05 -13.25
N ALA A 54 5.91 -10.01 -12.01
CA ALA A 54 5.23 -9.43 -10.87
C ALA A 54 5.77 -8.05 -10.47
N THR A 55 6.63 -7.42 -11.27
CA THR A 55 7.29 -6.15 -10.93
C THR A 55 6.29 -5.07 -10.51
N LYS A 56 5.25 -4.85 -11.31
CA LYS A 56 4.23 -3.83 -11.01
C LYS A 56 3.53 -4.07 -9.68
N LEU A 57 3.15 -5.32 -9.41
CA LEU A 57 2.51 -5.69 -8.14
C LEU A 57 3.49 -5.54 -6.97
N PHE A 58 4.72 -5.98 -7.15
CA PHE A 58 5.79 -5.89 -6.16
C PHE A 58 6.05 -4.43 -5.75
N ASP A 59 6.13 -3.51 -6.70
CA ASP A 59 6.32 -2.08 -6.45
C ASP A 59 5.19 -1.42 -5.65
N THR A 60 3.97 -1.95 -5.76
CA THR A 60 2.83 -1.40 -5.00
C THR A 60 2.80 -1.84 -3.54
N VAL A 61 3.47 -2.92 -3.18
CA VAL A 61 3.39 -3.51 -1.83
C VAL A 61 4.72 -3.52 -1.08
N HIS A 62 5.85 -3.40 -1.79
CA HIS A 62 7.17 -3.50 -1.18
C HIS A 62 7.97 -2.20 -1.35
N PRO A 63 8.68 -1.74 -0.31
CA PRO A 63 9.64 -0.65 -0.45
C PRO A 63 10.84 -1.08 -1.31
N LYS A 64 11.52 -0.09 -1.91
CA LYS A 64 12.77 -0.34 -2.65
C LYS A 64 13.80 -1.01 -1.75
N GLY A 65 14.61 -1.92 -2.32
CA GLY A 65 15.64 -2.65 -1.59
C GLY A 65 15.13 -3.89 -0.84
N THR A 66 13.85 -4.24 -0.98
CA THR A 66 13.29 -5.45 -0.33
C THR A 66 13.93 -6.72 -0.85
N ILE A 67 14.20 -6.80 -2.16
CA ILE A 67 14.83 -7.98 -2.76
C ILE A 67 16.20 -8.22 -2.13
N GLU A 68 17.04 -7.21 -2.11
CA GLU A 68 18.40 -7.28 -1.58
C GLU A 68 18.44 -7.59 -0.07
N LYS A 69 17.38 -7.21 0.64
CA LYS A 69 17.26 -7.44 2.08
C LYS A 69 16.84 -8.87 2.44
N TYR A 70 15.96 -9.47 1.65
CA TYR A 70 15.31 -10.73 2.01
C TYR A 70 15.69 -11.91 1.13
N LEU A 71 16.21 -11.67 -0.08
CA LEU A 71 16.63 -12.76 -0.97
C LEU A 71 18.16 -12.83 -1.04
N SER A 72 18.67 -14.01 -0.82
CA SER A 72 20.09 -14.32 -1.00
C SER A 72 20.45 -14.41 -2.49
N ALA A 73 21.73 -14.17 -2.81
CA ALA A 73 22.20 -14.11 -4.20
C ALA A 73 22.03 -15.43 -5.00
N ASP A 74 21.95 -16.56 -4.34
CA ASP A 74 21.73 -17.88 -4.94
C ASP A 74 20.30 -18.07 -5.47
N LYS A 75 19.35 -17.26 -5.03
CA LYS A 75 17.96 -17.23 -5.55
C LYS A 75 17.85 -16.58 -6.93
N PHE A 76 18.83 -15.80 -7.34
CA PHE A 76 18.90 -15.25 -8.68
C PHE A 76 19.25 -16.33 -9.71
N LYS A 77 18.34 -16.56 -10.68
CA LYS A 77 18.51 -17.59 -11.73
C LYS A 77 19.05 -17.03 -13.04
N GLY A 78 18.86 -15.76 -13.34
CA GLY A 78 19.33 -15.13 -14.56
C GLY A 78 18.55 -13.89 -14.96
N GLU A 79 18.96 -13.27 -16.05
CA GLU A 79 18.21 -12.16 -16.67
C GLU A 79 17.07 -12.72 -17.54
N PHE A 80 15.95 -12.02 -17.52
CA PHE A 80 14.78 -12.37 -18.35
C PHE A 80 14.88 -11.74 -19.76
N ASP A 81 14.48 -12.49 -20.78
CA ASP A 81 14.37 -11.96 -22.13
C ASP A 81 12.96 -11.45 -22.41
N GLU A 82 12.74 -10.16 -22.23
CA GLU A 82 11.44 -9.49 -22.47
C GLU A 82 10.93 -9.64 -23.93
N SER A 83 11.83 -9.94 -24.88
CA SER A 83 11.43 -10.13 -26.27
C SER A 83 10.57 -11.39 -26.47
N THR A 84 10.70 -12.35 -25.54
CA THR A 84 9.99 -13.64 -25.57
C THR A 84 8.58 -13.58 -24.95
N LEU A 85 8.19 -12.46 -24.35
CA LEU A 85 6.85 -12.28 -23.79
C LEU A 85 5.77 -12.42 -24.88
N PRO A 86 4.72 -13.25 -24.66
CA PRO A 86 3.60 -13.39 -25.57
C PRO A 86 2.93 -12.04 -25.88
N GLY A 87 2.50 -11.86 -27.13
CA GLY A 87 1.83 -10.64 -27.56
C GLY A 87 0.56 -10.35 -26.75
N GLU A 88 -0.21 -11.39 -26.43
CA GLU A 88 -1.42 -11.30 -25.61
C GLU A 88 -1.14 -10.73 -24.22
N TYR A 89 -0.04 -11.11 -23.59
CA TYR A 89 0.36 -10.58 -22.27
C TYR A 89 0.67 -9.08 -22.32
N LYS A 90 1.38 -8.65 -23.37
CA LYS A 90 1.67 -7.21 -23.59
C LYS A 90 0.41 -6.39 -23.87
N GLU A 91 -0.54 -6.96 -24.61
CA GLU A 91 -1.82 -6.31 -24.88
C GLU A 91 -2.69 -6.20 -23.61
N GLN A 92 -2.70 -7.23 -22.78
CA GLN A 92 -3.42 -7.22 -21.52
C GLN A 92 -2.86 -6.16 -20.57
N GLN A 93 -1.54 -6.07 -20.42
CA GLN A 93 -0.91 -5.02 -19.59
C GLN A 93 -1.27 -3.61 -20.08
N LYS A 94 -1.21 -3.36 -21.39
CA LYS A 94 -1.61 -2.07 -21.96
C LYS A 94 -3.06 -1.73 -21.71
N LYS A 95 -3.95 -2.73 -21.76
CA LYS A 95 -5.38 -2.56 -21.47
C LYS A 95 -5.60 -2.18 -20.02
N GLU A 96 -4.96 -2.88 -19.07
CA GLU A 96 -5.04 -2.59 -17.64
C GLU A 96 -4.52 -1.18 -17.30
N GLU A 97 -3.42 -0.76 -17.92
CA GLU A 97 -2.87 0.60 -17.77
C GLU A 97 -3.81 1.68 -18.33
N ALA A 98 -4.44 1.41 -19.47
CA ALA A 98 -5.41 2.32 -20.06
C ALA A 98 -6.66 2.47 -19.19
N GLU A 99 -7.18 1.37 -18.66
CA GLU A 99 -8.32 1.37 -17.73
C GLU A 99 -7.98 2.10 -16.41
N GLU A 100 -6.78 1.90 -15.87
CA GLU A 100 -6.34 2.63 -14.68
C GLU A 100 -6.27 4.14 -14.93
N LYS A 101 -5.71 4.53 -16.07
CA LYS A 101 -5.61 5.93 -16.49
C LYS A 101 -7.00 6.56 -16.66
N GLU A 102 -7.93 5.85 -17.26
CA GLU A 102 -9.31 6.30 -17.43
C GLU A 102 -10.02 6.47 -16.09
N ARG A 103 -9.92 5.50 -15.18
CA ARG A 103 -10.48 5.61 -13.83
C ARG A 103 -9.96 6.84 -13.08
N ARG A 104 -8.66 7.12 -13.17
CA ARG A 104 -8.04 8.30 -12.54
C ARG A 104 -8.41 9.61 -13.22
N ALA A 105 -8.59 9.62 -14.53
CA ALA A 105 -8.99 10.83 -15.27
C ALA A 105 -10.43 11.29 -14.92
N ASN A 106 -11.28 10.36 -14.51
CA ASN A 106 -12.67 10.61 -14.16
C ASN A 106 -12.90 10.94 -12.66
N LEU A 107 -11.83 11.29 -11.94
CA LEU A 107 -11.93 11.70 -10.53
C LEU A 107 -12.77 12.98 -10.39
N PRO A 108 -13.81 12.97 -9.55
CA PRO A 108 -14.54 14.19 -9.24
C PRO A 108 -13.65 15.17 -8.48
N PRO A 109 -13.95 16.48 -8.55
CA PRO A 109 -13.20 17.46 -7.76
C PRO A 109 -13.38 17.20 -6.27
N MET A 110 -12.32 17.38 -5.49
CA MET A 110 -12.33 17.13 -4.03
C MET A 110 -13.43 17.90 -3.29
N SER A 111 -13.79 19.09 -3.82
CA SER A 111 -14.87 19.92 -3.28
C SER A 111 -16.27 19.28 -3.37
N SER A 112 -16.45 18.24 -4.17
CA SER A 112 -17.72 17.50 -4.25
C SER A 112 -17.86 16.42 -3.16
N CYS A 113 -16.76 16.09 -2.44
CA CYS A 113 -16.79 15.14 -1.35
C CYS A 113 -17.00 15.89 -0.03
N LEU A 114 -18.19 15.78 0.55
CA LEU A 114 -18.57 16.49 1.76
C LEU A 114 -18.29 15.70 3.05
N ASN A 115 -18.06 14.41 2.93
CA ASN A 115 -17.84 13.49 4.05
C ASN A 115 -16.98 12.28 3.63
N LEU A 116 -16.60 11.44 4.60
CA LEU A 116 -15.79 10.25 4.34
C LEU A 116 -16.52 9.20 3.50
N HIS A 117 -17.85 9.15 3.54
CA HIS A 117 -18.62 8.21 2.71
C HIS A 117 -18.53 8.57 1.22
N ASP A 118 -18.55 9.87 0.89
CA ASP A 118 -18.36 10.33 -0.49
C ASP A 118 -16.96 9.94 -1.00
N LEU A 119 -15.93 10.05 -0.15
CA LEU A 119 -14.58 9.59 -0.48
C LEU A 119 -14.50 8.07 -0.68
N GLU A 120 -15.19 7.29 0.16
CA GLU A 120 -15.30 5.82 0.00
C GLU A 120 -15.95 5.46 -1.35
N LEU A 121 -17.02 6.15 -1.73
CA LEU A 121 -17.69 5.96 -3.03
C LEU A 121 -16.79 6.32 -4.23
N VAL A 122 -15.99 7.37 -4.10
CA VAL A 122 -15.00 7.72 -5.14
C VAL A 122 -13.91 6.65 -5.20
N ALA A 123 -13.36 6.24 -4.06
CA ALA A 123 -12.33 5.21 -3.99
C ALA A 123 -12.80 3.90 -4.62
N SER A 124 -14.04 3.48 -4.38
CA SER A 124 -14.60 2.25 -4.97
C SER A 124 -14.63 2.24 -6.51
N LYS A 125 -14.65 3.42 -7.14
CA LYS A 125 -14.68 3.57 -8.60
C LYS A 125 -13.30 3.74 -9.23
N VAL A 126 -12.34 4.21 -8.45
CA VAL A 126 -11.01 4.62 -8.95
C VAL A 126 -9.95 3.56 -8.67
N LEU A 127 -10.02 2.91 -7.52
CA LEU A 127 -9.08 1.85 -7.16
C LEU A 127 -9.21 0.64 -8.10
N SER A 128 -8.13 -0.11 -8.24
CA SER A 128 -8.22 -1.43 -8.89
C SER A 128 -9.12 -2.36 -8.06
N PRO A 129 -9.71 -3.39 -8.67
CA PRO A 129 -10.51 -4.36 -7.94
C PRO A 129 -9.79 -4.99 -6.75
N GLU A 130 -8.49 -5.28 -6.89
CA GLU A 130 -7.65 -5.84 -5.84
C GLU A 130 -7.42 -4.85 -4.68
N ALA A 131 -7.08 -3.61 -5.01
CA ALA A 131 -6.89 -2.55 -4.02
C ALA A 131 -8.19 -2.25 -3.27
N TRP A 132 -9.31 -2.19 -3.99
CA TRP A 132 -10.62 -2.00 -3.38
C TRP A 132 -11.00 -3.17 -2.47
N ALA A 133 -10.79 -4.42 -2.91
CA ALA A 133 -11.04 -5.61 -2.10
C ALA A 133 -10.23 -5.57 -0.80
N TYR A 134 -8.95 -5.19 -0.87
CA TYR A 134 -8.09 -5.07 0.31
C TYR A 134 -8.62 -4.05 1.32
N TYR A 135 -8.97 -2.82 0.87
CA TYR A 135 -9.39 -1.76 1.79
C TYR A 135 -10.84 -1.87 2.26
N SER A 136 -11.73 -2.45 1.47
CA SER A 136 -13.16 -2.57 1.79
C SER A 136 -13.54 -3.84 2.54
N SER A 137 -12.64 -4.82 2.63
CA SER A 137 -12.86 -6.06 3.35
C SER A 137 -12.36 -5.99 4.80
N ALA A 138 -12.84 -6.91 5.62
CA ALA A 138 -12.36 -7.15 6.97
C ALA A 138 -12.53 -8.64 7.31
N ALA A 139 -12.08 -9.05 8.50
CA ALA A 139 -12.13 -10.45 8.92
C ALA A 139 -13.53 -10.89 9.37
N ASP A 140 -13.78 -12.16 9.23
CA ASP A 140 -14.94 -12.87 9.72
C ASP A 140 -16.29 -12.20 9.37
N ASP A 141 -17.16 -12.01 10.34
CA ASP A 141 -18.51 -11.44 10.18
C ASP A 141 -18.54 -9.90 10.11
N LEU A 142 -17.37 -9.24 9.95
CA LEU A 142 -17.23 -7.79 9.82
C LEU A 142 -17.72 -6.98 11.02
N GLU A 143 -17.87 -7.58 12.19
CA GLU A 143 -18.40 -6.93 13.39
C GLU A 143 -17.61 -5.65 13.75
N THR A 144 -16.29 -5.75 13.87
CA THR A 144 -15.44 -4.61 14.20
C THR A 144 -15.46 -3.54 13.09
N TYR A 145 -15.54 -3.95 11.83
CA TYR A 145 -15.65 -3.04 10.70
C TYR A 145 -16.94 -2.20 10.78
N HIS A 146 -18.06 -2.84 11.06
CA HIS A 146 -19.34 -2.14 11.24
C HIS A 146 -19.34 -1.28 12.50
N GLU A 147 -18.77 -1.78 13.60
CA GLU A 147 -18.68 -1.04 14.86
C GLU A 147 -17.83 0.23 14.72
N ASN A 148 -16.71 0.19 14.01
CA ASN A 148 -15.89 1.36 13.72
C ASN A 148 -16.66 2.49 13.01
N LYS A 149 -17.64 2.15 12.21
CA LYS A 149 -18.53 3.12 11.52
C LYS A 149 -19.68 3.61 12.40
N THR A 150 -20.18 2.76 13.30
CA THR A 150 -21.44 3.00 14.03
C THR A 150 -21.25 3.49 15.46
N VAL A 151 -20.08 3.26 16.07
CA VAL A 151 -19.80 3.59 17.48
C VAL A 151 -20.10 5.05 17.81
N PHE A 152 -19.78 5.98 16.93
CA PHE A 152 -20.01 7.41 17.13
C PHE A 152 -21.48 7.79 17.26
N ARG A 153 -22.43 6.94 16.84
CA ARG A 153 -23.86 7.15 17.06
C ARG A 153 -24.26 6.97 18.53
N ARG A 154 -23.41 6.34 19.34
CA ARG A 154 -23.62 6.13 20.78
C ARG A 154 -22.80 7.08 21.66
N ILE A 155 -21.96 7.93 21.03
CA ILE A 155 -21.15 8.92 21.74
C ILE A 155 -21.81 10.28 21.56
N TRP A 156 -22.24 10.88 22.66
CA TRP A 156 -22.97 12.14 22.67
C TRP A 156 -22.16 13.21 23.38
N PHE A 157 -22.12 14.41 22.81
CA PHE A 157 -21.61 15.58 23.51
C PHE A 157 -22.62 16.05 24.57
N ARG A 158 -22.12 16.39 25.74
CA ARG A 158 -22.90 17.06 26.79
C ARG A 158 -22.57 18.55 26.77
N PRO A 159 -23.30 19.37 25.99
CA PRO A 159 -22.98 20.78 25.84
C PRO A 159 -23.17 21.51 27.15
N ARG A 160 -22.31 22.50 27.40
CA ARG A 160 -22.43 23.41 28.53
C ARG A 160 -22.84 24.79 28.00
N ILE A 161 -23.93 25.35 28.54
CA ILE A 161 -24.40 26.69 28.17
C ILE A 161 -23.63 27.77 28.97
N LEU A 162 -23.64 29.01 28.43
CA LEU A 162 -23.00 30.18 29.05
C LEU A 162 -21.47 30.03 29.24
N ARG A 163 -20.82 29.23 28.40
CA ARG A 163 -19.36 29.13 28.36
C ARG A 163 -18.78 30.08 27.34
N ASN A 164 -17.64 30.69 27.65
CA ASN A 164 -16.89 31.47 26.67
C ASN A 164 -16.25 30.52 25.66
N VAL A 165 -16.71 30.56 24.41
CA VAL A 165 -16.21 29.78 23.27
C VAL A 165 -15.49 30.62 22.23
N ARG A 166 -15.03 31.82 22.64
CA ARG A 166 -14.29 32.72 21.74
C ARG A 166 -12.97 32.11 21.28
N VAL A 167 -12.31 31.37 22.16
CA VAL A 167 -11.09 30.63 21.84
C VAL A 167 -11.35 29.15 22.15
N VAL A 168 -11.18 28.32 21.15
CA VAL A 168 -11.29 26.86 21.28
C VAL A 168 -9.92 26.27 20.98
N ASP A 169 -9.36 25.56 21.94
CA ASP A 169 -8.10 24.83 21.82
C ASP A 169 -8.36 23.31 21.94
N PRO A 170 -8.39 22.56 20.84
CA PRO A 170 -8.56 21.11 20.84
C PRO A 170 -7.24 20.34 20.96
N SER A 171 -6.12 21.03 21.18
CA SER A 171 -4.82 20.38 21.32
C SER A 171 -4.77 19.45 22.52
N THR A 172 -3.99 18.39 22.40
CA THR A 172 -3.82 17.36 23.43
C THR A 172 -2.48 16.69 23.32
N SER A 173 -2.24 15.70 24.18
CA SER A 173 -1.10 14.79 24.10
C SER A 173 -1.59 13.36 23.90
N ILE A 174 -1.05 12.65 22.92
CA ILE A 174 -1.31 11.24 22.64
C ILE A 174 -0.01 10.49 22.84
N LEU A 175 0.03 9.53 23.77
CA LEU A 175 1.23 8.80 24.18
C LEU A 175 2.41 9.72 24.59
N GLY A 176 2.10 10.86 25.21
CA GLY A 176 3.11 11.86 25.61
C GLY A 176 3.56 12.80 24.49
N ILE A 177 3.02 12.67 23.29
CA ILE A 177 3.38 13.46 22.11
C ILE A 177 2.32 14.52 21.87
N PRO A 178 2.69 15.81 21.70
CA PRO A 178 1.74 16.87 21.39
C PRO A 178 1.02 16.63 20.08
N SER A 179 -0.29 16.86 20.04
CA SER A 179 -1.12 16.84 18.84
C SER A 179 -2.06 18.05 18.81
N LYS A 180 -2.22 18.68 17.68
CA LYS A 180 -3.14 19.82 17.52
C LYS A 180 -4.61 19.43 17.64
N LEU A 181 -4.95 18.17 17.44
CA LEU A 181 -6.30 17.61 17.54
C LEU A 181 -6.27 16.30 18.31
N PRO A 182 -7.35 15.88 18.98
CA PRO A 182 -7.45 14.62 19.70
C PRO A 182 -7.72 13.43 18.78
N ILE A 183 -7.04 13.40 17.63
CA ILE A 183 -7.11 12.34 16.62
C ILE A 183 -5.71 12.07 16.08
N TYR A 184 -5.50 10.91 15.53
CA TYR A 184 -4.26 10.54 14.84
C TYR A 184 -4.58 9.69 13.60
N ILE A 185 -3.63 9.61 12.68
CA ILE A 185 -3.73 8.74 11.52
C ILE A 185 -3.25 7.36 11.94
N THR A 186 -4.15 6.39 11.95
CA THR A 186 -3.83 5.00 12.33
C THR A 186 -2.96 4.32 11.29
N ALA A 187 -2.25 3.25 11.70
CA ALA A 187 -1.45 2.44 10.79
C ALA A 187 -2.34 1.78 9.72
N THR A 188 -2.12 2.16 8.48
CA THR A 188 -2.80 1.59 7.30
C THR A 188 -1.73 1.12 6.33
N ALA A 189 -1.66 -0.20 6.12
CA ALA A 189 -0.65 -0.82 5.30
C ALA A 189 -0.90 -0.62 3.80
N LEU A 190 0.15 -0.83 3.01
CA LEU A 190 0.09 -0.90 1.55
C LEU A 190 -0.48 0.37 0.89
N GLY A 191 -0.06 1.54 1.36
CA GLY A 191 -0.57 2.83 0.88
C GLY A 191 -0.45 3.05 -0.62
N ARG A 192 0.53 2.42 -1.29
CA ARG A 192 0.70 2.49 -2.75
C ARG A 192 -0.39 1.78 -3.54
N LEU A 193 -1.18 0.91 -2.95
CA LEU A 193 -2.40 0.41 -3.59
C LEU A 193 -3.40 1.53 -3.87
N GLY A 194 -3.42 2.56 -3.03
CA GLY A 194 -4.30 3.72 -3.19
C GLY A 194 -3.70 4.86 -4.02
N HIS A 195 -2.41 5.14 -3.82
CA HIS A 195 -1.72 6.25 -4.48
C HIS A 195 -0.22 5.94 -4.66
N PRO A 196 0.43 6.35 -5.77
CA PRO A 196 1.86 6.08 -6.00
C PRO A 196 2.79 6.53 -4.86
N ASP A 197 2.48 7.62 -4.18
CA ASP A 197 3.26 8.12 -3.04
C ASP A 197 2.94 7.37 -1.72
N GLY A 198 1.91 6.53 -1.71
CA GLY A 198 1.56 5.68 -0.56
C GLY A 198 1.48 6.44 0.76
N GLU A 199 2.17 5.93 1.76
CA GLU A 199 2.21 6.47 3.13
C GLU A 199 2.83 7.88 3.22
N LEU A 200 3.62 8.31 2.22
CA LEU A 200 4.22 9.65 2.21
C LEU A 200 3.15 10.75 2.17
N ASN A 201 2.01 10.51 1.50
CA ASN A 201 0.89 11.45 1.50
C ASN A 201 0.29 11.64 2.88
N LEU A 202 0.17 10.55 3.65
CA LEU A 202 -0.30 10.60 5.03
C LEU A 202 0.69 11.36 5.91
N THR A 203 1.98 11.15 5.69
CA THR A 203 3.05 11.84 6.40
C THR A 203 3.01 13.35 6.17
N ARG A 204 2.91 13.77 4.91
CA ARG A 204 2.79 15.19 4.54
C ARG A 204 1.52 15.83 5.11
N ALA A 205 0.40 15.10 5.06
CA ALA A 205 -0.86 15.57 5.65
C ALA A 205 -0.76 15.72 7.18
N ALA A 206 -0.16 14.73 7.86
CA ALA A 206 0.08 14.78 9.30
C ALA A 206 0.97 15.97 9.69
N ALA A 207 2.06 16.18 8.98
CA ALA A 207 2.97 17.30 9.19
C ALA A 207 2.25 18.66 9.04
N LYS A 208 1.49 18.83 7.95
CA LYS A 208 0.71 20.05 7.67
C LYS A 208 -0.34 20.37 8.73
N THR A 209 -0.99 19.35 9.27
CA THR A 209 -2.10 19.51 10.23
C THR A 209 -1.65 19.46 11.69
N GLY A 210 -0.41 19.08 11.96
CA GLY A 210 0.12 18.89 13.32
C GLY A 210 -0.46 17.67 14.02
N LEU A 211 -0.83 16.63 13.23
CA LEU A 211 -1.31 15.36 13.71
C LEU A 211 -0.18 14.33 13.83
N ILE A 212 -0.47 13.28 14.58
CA ILE A 212 0.40 12.11 14.70
C ILE A 212 0.01 11.10 13.62
N GLN A 213 1.00 10.51 12.96
CA GLN A 213 0.83 9.36 12.09
C GLN A 213 1.44 8.13 12.75
N MET A 214 0.72 7.03 12.76
CA MET A 214 1.23 5.71 13.08
C MET A 214 1.68 5.02 11.79
N VAL A 215 2.95 4.60 11.71
CA VAL A 215 3.50 3.92 10.53
C VAL A 215 3.18 2.43 10.60
N PRO A 216 2.64 1.83 9.55
CA PRO A 216 2.34 0.40 9.52
C PRO A 216 3.61 -0.46 9.39
N THR A 217 3.58 -1.65 9.95
CA THR A 217 4.66 -2.65 9.80
C THR A 217 4.85 -3.06 8.35
N LEU A 218 3.74 -3.23 7.61
CA LEU A 218 3.73 -3.56 6.19
C LEU A 218 3.54 -2.29 5.34
N SER A 219 4.42 -1.30 5.55
CA SER A 219 4.44 -0.08 4.76
C SER A 219 4.96 -0.36 3.34
N SER A 220 4.32 0.22 2.33
CA SER A 220 4.80 0.21 0.95
C SER A 220 5.94 1.21 0.69
N CYS A 221 6.16 2.14 1.62
CA CYS A 221 7.28 3.09 1.61
C CYS A 221 8.31 2.71 2.67
N SER A 222 9.59 3.01 2.42
CA SER A 222 10.61 2.80 3.43
C SER A 222 10.42 3.75 4.62
N PHE A 223 10.86 3.33 5.81
CA PHE A 223 10.81 4.19 6.99
C PHE A 223 11.62 5.49 6.79
N GLU A 224 12.74 5.39 6.09
CA GLU A 224 13.58 6.53 5.76
C GLU A 224 12.85 7.54 4.87
N ASP A 225 12.17 7.08 3.81
CA ASP A 225 11.36 7.94 2.94
C ASP A 225 10.24 8.65 3.72
N ILE A 226 9.57 7.92 4.63
CA ILE A 226 8.53 8.48 5.50
C ILE A 226 9.09 9.56 6.41
N VAL A 227 10.24 9.32 7.05
CA VAL A 227 10.91 10.31 7.90
C VAL A 227 11.32 11.54 7.11
N ASN A 228 11.88 11.35 5.91
CA ASN A 228 12.29 12.45 5.03
C ASN A 228 11.09 13.28 4.56
N ALA A 229 10.00 12.65 4.16
CA ALA A 229 8.78 13.34 3.75
C ALA A 229 8.18 14.23 4.86
N ARG A 230 8.42 13.90 6.12
CA ARG A 230 8.01 14.69 7.28
C ARG A 230 8.77 16.03 7.38
N THR A 231 10.06 16.02 7.09
CA THR A 231 10.94 17.19 7.25
C THR A 231 10.75 18.22 6.15
N GLU A 232 10.26 17.84 4.98
CA GLU A 232 10.00 18.75 3.87
C GLU A 232 8.95 19.83 4.21
N ASP A 233 7.99 19.53 5.09
CA ASP A 233 6.91 20.45 5.50
C ASP A 233 7.10 21.05 6.93
N GLY A 234 8.21 20.81 7.60
CA GLY A 234 8.67 21.57 8.77
C GLY A 234 8.00 21.29 10.13
N ALA A 235 7.16 20.29 10.30
CA ALA A 235 6.54 19.97 11.58
C ALA A 235 7.03 18.63 12.16
N PRO A 236 7.34 18.55 13.47
CA PRO A 236 7.71 17.32 14.11
C PRO A 236 6.46 16.41 14.29
N THR A 237 6.31 15.45 13.43
CA THR A 237 5.28 14.43 13.59
C THR A 237 5.95 13.14 14.01
N VAL A 238 5.44 12.49 15.03
CA VAL A 238 6.02 11.24 15.50
C VAL A 238 5.31 10.08 14.85
N SER A 239 6.10 9.14 14.37
CA SER A 239 5.61 7.90 13.84
C SER A 239 6.03 6.76 14.77
N TYR A 240 5.13 5.81 15.00
CA TYR A 240 5.46 4.58 15.69
C TYR A 240 5.11 3.39 14.83
N THR A 241 6.03 2.44 14.83
CA THR A 241 5.84 1.10 14.30
C THR A 241 5.53 0.15 15.43
N HIS A 242 4.76 -0.82 15.14
CA HIS A 242 4.78 -2.08 15.87
C HIS A 242 5.90 -2.94 15.39
#